data_c051929d52d07b05373d46fb5cc9d8b1
#
_entry.id   c051929d52d07b05373d46fb5cc9d8b1
#
_cell.length_a   1.000
_cell.length_b   1.000
_cell.length_c   1.000
_cell.angle_alpha   90.00
_cell.angle_beta   90.00
_cell.angle_gamma   90.00
#
_symmetry.space_group_name_H-M   'P 1'
#
loop_
_entity.id
_entity.type
_entity.pdbx_description
1 polymer ?
#
loop_
_entity_poly.entity_id
_entity_poly.type
_entity_poly.pdbx_seq_one_letter_code
_entity_poly.pdbx_strand_id
1 'polypeptide(L)'
;MDLGLSEEQELLKNSAREFLEKECPEEHVRAMEEDEKGYSPELWKKMAELGWQGLMIPEEYGGAGFSFLDLCILVEEFGRALVPGPFIPNAVCAAELILAGTDAQKQKYLPNIASGAAIHTYAITEPSGRWDREGIEMKATQAGDEYILNGTKLFVPDA
;
A
#
# COMPACT_ATOMS: atom_id res chain seq x y z
N MET A 1 -5.28 -2.70 31.19
CA MET A 1 -5.26 -2.81 29.72
C MET A 1 -3.83 -3.19 29.37
N ASP A 2 -3.61 -4.32 28.77
CA ASP A 2 -2.31 -4.71 28.24
C ASP A 2 -2.12 -3.99 26.89
N LEU A 3 -1.02 -3.25 26.76
CA LEU A 3 -0.65 -2.53 25.54
C LEU A 3 0.54 -3.20 24.82
N GLY A 4 0.95 -4.37 25.32
CA GLY A 4 1.99 -5.19 24.70
C GLY A 4 1.51 -5.79 23.37
N LEU A 5 2.45 -6.15 22.50
CA LEU A 5 2.18 -6.91 21.29
C LEU A 5 1.83 -8.36 21.66
N SER A 6 0.99 -9.01 20.87
CA SER A 6 0.79 -10.46 20.97
C SER A 6 2.04 -11.22 20.50
N GLU A 7 2.13 -12.52 20.81
CA GLU A 7 3.24 -13.36 20.33
C GLU A 7 3.34 -13.37 18.80
N GLU A 8 2.20 -13.37 18.09
CA GLU A 8 2.14 -13.32 16.63
C GLU A 8 2.62 -11.98 16.09
N GLN A 9 2.26 -10.88 16.77
CA GLN A 9 2.70 -9.53 16.41
C GLN A 9 4.21 -9.33 16.65
N GLU A 10 4.73 -9.87 17.74
CA GLU A 10 6.18 -9.88 18.01
C GLU A 10 6.93 -10.70 16.95
N LEU A 11 6.37 -11.84 16.53
CA LEU A 11 6.95 -12.65 15.47
C LEU A 11 6.97 -11.90 14.15
N LEU A 12 5.86 -11.25 13.77
CA LEU A 12 5.78 -10.42 12.57
C LEU A 12 6.83 -9.30 12.57
N LYS A 13 6.91 -8.57 13.69
CA LYS A 13 7.88 -7.47 13.87
C LYS A 13 9.31 -7.95 13.74
N ASN A 14 9.67 -9.02 14.42
CA ASN A 14 11.03 -9.56 14.42
C ASN A 14 11.40 -10.12 13.04
N SER A 15 10.50 -10.86 12.40
CA SER A 15 10.72 -11.39 11.04
C SER A 15 10.89 -10.26 10.01
N ALA A 16 10.08 -9.20 10.12
CA ALA A 16 10.20 -8.04 9.26
C ALA A 16 11.55 -7.35 9.46
N ARG A 17 11.97 -7.17 10.70
CA ARG A 17 13.26 -6.57 11.04
C ARG A 17 14.43 -7.35 10.46
N GLU A 18 14.50 -8.66 10.72
CA GLU A 18 15.57 -9.53 10.22
C GLU A 18 15.64 -9.52 8.69
N PHE A 19 14.49 -9.58 8.03
CA PHE A 19 14.44 -9.53 6.57
C PHE A 19 14.97 -8.19 6.05
N LEU A 20 14.51 -7.06 6.62
CA LEU A 20 14.89 -5.74 6.14
C LEU A 20 16.35 -5.40 6.43
N GLU A 21 16.91 -5.85 7.55
CA GLU A 21 18.35 -5.69 7.84
C GLU A 21 19.22 -6.38 6.78
N LYS A 22 18.73 -7.49 6.22
CA LYS A 22 19.45 -8.23 5.19
C LYS A 22 19.19 -7.70 3.77
N GLU A 23 17.94 -7.42 3.43
CA GLU A 23 17.52 -7.17 2.04
C GLU A 23 17.41 -5.68 1.70
N CYS A 24 17.36 -4.78 2.71
CA CYS A 24 17.26 -3.34 2.57
C CYS A 24 18.29 -2.60 3.44
N PRO A 25 19.59 -2.89 3.31
CA PRO A 25 20.63 -2.15 4.00
C PRO A 25 20.73 -0.70 3.51
N GLU A 26 21.44 0.16 4.25
CA GLU A 26 21.58 1.58 3.91
C GLU A 26 22.07 1.83 2.48
N GLU A 27 23.00 1.01 1.99
CA GLU A 27 23.50 1.12 0.62
C GLU A 27 22.40 0.90 -0.42
N HIS A 28 21.46 -0.01 -0.13
CA HIS A 28 20.30 -0.24 -1.00
C HIS A 28 19.38 0.99 -1.03
N VAL A 29 19.09 1.58 0.14
CA VAL A 29 18.25 2.78 0.23
C VAL A 29 18.86 3.92 -0.58
N ARG A 30 20.18 4.17 -0.41
CA ARG A 30 20.90 5.21 -1.16
C ARG A 30 20.93 4.95 -2.67
N ALA A 31 21.05 3.69 -3.07
CA ALA A 31 20.99 3.34 -4.48
C ALA A 31 19.61 3.64 -5.11
N MET A 32 18.53 3.48 -4.35
CA MET A 32 17.16 3.78 -4.81
C MET A 32 16.86 5.29 -4.87
N GLU A 33 17.58 6.12 -4.13
CA GLU A 33 17.50 7.58 -4.27
C GLU A 33 17.93 8.06 -5.66
N GLU A 34 18.84 7.32 -6.30
CA GLU A 34 19.37 7.65 -7.62
C GLU A 34 18.74 6.82 -8.74
N ASP A 35 17.92 5.82 -8.39
CA ASP A 35 17.24 4.98 -9.36
C ASP A 35 16.04 5.70 -9.97
N GLU A 36 15.85 5.57 -11.27
CA GLU A 36 14.75 6.22 -12.01
C GLU A 36 13.37 5.80 -11.52
N LYS A 37 13.22 4.57 -10.99
CA LYS A 37 11.96 4.04 -10.43
C LYS A 37 11.80 4.36 -8.94
N GLY A 38 12.89 4.68 -8.25
CA GLY A 38 12.88 4.92 -6.82
C GLY A 38 12.59 3.70 -5.94
N TYR A 39 12.51 2.49 -6.50
CA TYR A 39 12.32 1.24 -5.76
C TYR A 39 12.87 0.03 -6.51
N SER A 40 13.18 -1.04 -5.77
CA SER A 40 13.64 -2.31 -6.32
C SER A 40 12.47 -3.26 -6.62
N PRO A 41 12.22 -3.62 -7.90
CA PRO A 41 11.26 -4.66 -8.24
C PRO A 41 11.59 -6.03 -7.63
N GLU A 42 12.88 -6.30 -7.38
CA GLU A 42 13.30 -7.54 -6.73
C GLU A 42 12.91 -7.56 -5.25
N LEU A 43 13.17 -6.46 -4.52
CA LEU A 43 12.74 -6.34 -3.12
C LEU A 43 11.21 -6.38 -3.01
N TRP A 44 10.51 -5.70 -3.92
CA TRP A 44 9.04 -5.74 -4.01
C TRP A 44 8.52 -7.16 -4.15
N LYS A 45 9.12 -7.96 -5.04
CA LYS A 45 8.76 -9.36 -5.24
C LYS A 45 9.02 -10.20 -3.99
N LYS A 46 10.17 -10.04 -3.34
CA LYS A 46 10.50 -10.75 -2.09
C LYS A 46 9.50 -10.44 -0.98
N MET A 47 9.06 -9.18 -0.86
CA MET A 47 8.02 -8.78 0.09
C MET A 47 6.67 -9.40 -0.27
N ALA A 48 6.35 -9.54 -1.57
CA ALA A 48 5.14 -10.22 -2.01
C ALA A 48 5.15 -11.73 -1.70
N GLU A 49 6.30 -12.38 -1.86
CA GLU A 49 6.50 -13.79 -1.51
C GLU A 49 6.31 -14.04 0.01
N LEU A 50 6.54 -13.02 0.84
CA LEU A 50 6.24 -13.04 2.27
C LEU A 50 4.78 -12.68 2.59
N GLY A 51 3.97 -12.33 1.57
CA GLY A 51 2.56 -11.98 1.72
C GLY A 51 2.30 -10.57 2.27
N TRP A 52 3.31 -9.70 2.31
CA TRP A 52 3.18 -8.40 2.96
C TRP A 52 2.25 -7.44 2.25
N GLN A 53 2.21 -7.44 0.90
CA GLN A 53 1.25 -6.64 0.13
C GLN A 53 -0.20 -7.06 0.39
N GLY A 54 -0.40 -8.33 0.71
CA GLY A 54 -1.71 -8.90 1.02
C GLY A 54 -2.02 -9.01 2.51
N LEU A 55 -1.18 -8.46 3.40
CA LEU A 55 -1.25 -8.72 4.85
C LEU A 55 -2.66 -8.51 5.40
N MET A 56 -3.32 -7.40 5.10
CA MET A 56 -4.68 -7.10 5.58
C MET A 56 -5.79 -7.45 4.59
N ILE A 57 -5.45 -7.93 3.39
CA ILE A 57 -6.45 -8.34 2.40
C ILE A 57 -7.08 -9.65 2.87
N PRO A 58 -8.42 -9.80 2.83
CA PRO A 58 -9.08 -11.03 3.21
C PRO A 58 -8.59 -12.25 2.42
N GLU A 59 -8.57 -13.42 3.06
CA GLU A 59 -8.11 -14.69 2.47
C GLU A 59 -8.87 -15.05 1.18
N GLU A 60 -10.16 -14.73 1.09
CA GLU A 60 -10.98 -14.95 -0.09
C GLU A 60 -10.47 -14.21 -1.35
N TYR A 61 -9.65 -13.17 -1.16
CA TYR A 61 -8.98 -12.41 -2.23
C TYR A 61 -7.48 -12.68 -2.29
N GLY A 62 -7.00 -13.74 -1.64
CA GLY A 62 -5.59 -14.16 -1.68
C GLY A 62 -4.67 -13.43 -0.72
N GLY A 63 -5.21 -12.71 0.25
CA GLY A 63 -4.46 -12.08 1.34
C GLY A 63 -4.31 -12.96 2.56
N ALA A 64 -3.76 -12.40 3.64
CA ALA A 64 -3.54 -13.09 4.91
C ALA A 64 -4.61 -12.79 5.98
N GLY A 65 -5.47 -11.80 5.75
CA GLY A 65 -6.58 -11.47 6.65
C GLY A 65 -6.19 -10.87 8.00
N PHE A 66 -4.96 -10.37 8.13
CA PHE A 66 -4.48 -9.71 9.34
C PHE A 66 -5.19 -8.37 9.59
N SER A 67 -5.06 -7.85 10.79
CA SER A 67 -5.68 -6.58 11.16
C SER A 67 -4.89 -5.37 10.63
N PHE A 68 -5.53 -4.20 10.66
CA PHE A 68 -4.86 -2.93 10.37
C PHE A 68 -3.72 -2.63 11.36
N LEU A 69 -3.83 -3.08 12.62
CA LEU A 69 -2.76 -2.94 13.61
C LEU A 69 -1.52 -3.73 13.20
N ASP A 70 -1.69 -4.93 12.67
CA ASP A 70 -0.57 -5.76 12.19
C ASP A 70 0.13 -5.10 11.00
N LEU A 71 -0.64 -4.47 10.10
CA LEU A 71 -0.07 -3.64 9.04
C LEU A 71 0.75 -2.47 9.61
N CYS A 72 0.26 -1.79 10.66
CA CYS A 72 1.01 -0.70 11.29
C CYS A 72 2.34 -1.18 11.88
N ILE A 73 2.38 -2.38 12.48
CA ILE A 73 3.61 -2.99 13.01
C ILE A 73 4.62 -3.22 11.88
N LEU A 74 4.17 -3.76 10.75
CA LEU A 74 5.02 -3.95 9.58
C LEU A 74 5.56 -2.62 9.04
N VAL A 75 4.69 -1.61 8.89
CA VAL A 75 5.04 -0.28 8.37
C VAL A 75 5.99 0.46 9.32
N GLU A 76 5.92 0.23 10.64
CA GLU A 76 6.90 0.75 11.60
C GLU A 76 8.32 0.24 11.27
N GLU A 77 8.45 -1.07 10.98
CA GLU A 77 9.74 -1.65 10.58
C GLU A 77 10.21 -1.14 9.20
N PHE A 78 9.27 -0.90 8.27
CA PHE A 78 9.59 -0.25 6.98
C PHE A 78 10.14 1.16 7.18
N GLY A 79 9.50 1.94 8.08
CA GLY A 79 9.99 3.28 8.42
C GLY A 79 11.36 3.26 9.07
N ARG A 80 11.62 2.30 9.97
CA ARG A 80 12.93 2.09 10.60
C ARG A 80 14.03 1.79 9.58
N ALA A 81 13.73 0.98 8.58
CA ALA A 81 14.65 0.59 7.51
C ALA A 81 14.67 1.56 6.32
N LEU A 82 13.81 2.59 6.33
CA LEU A 82 13.61 3.53 5.21
C LEU A 82 13.32 2.82 3.88
N VAL A 83 12.47 1.79 3.91
CA VAL A 83 12.15 0.98 2.73
C VAL A 83 11.61 1.85 1.60
N PRO A 84 12.31 1.93 0.46
CA PRO A 84 11.86 2.75 -0.67
C PRO A 84 10.77 2.03 -1.45
N GLY A 85 9.80 2.80 -1.97
CA GLY A 85 8.81 2.30 -2.92
C GLY A 85 7.36 2.39 -2.48
N PRO A 86 6.43 1.91 -3.33
CA PRO A 86 5.02 2.22 -3.30
C PRO A 86 4.19 1.37 -2.33
N PHE A 87 4.78 0.85 -1.25
CA PHE A 87 4.07 -0.06 -0.34
C PHE A 87 2.89 0.64 0.36
N ILE A 88 3.12 1.84 0.90
CA ILE A 88 2.08 2.56 1.65
C ILE A 88 0.89 2.94 0.75
N PRO A 89 1.07 3.61 -0.40
CA PRO A 89 -0.06 3.93 -1.27
C PRO A 89 -0.79 2.67 -1.76
N ASN A 90 -0.08 1.59 -2.05
CA ASN A 90 -0.67 0.31 -2.45
C ASN A 90 -1.53 -0.30 -1.33
N ALA A 91 -1.07 -0.27 -0.09
CA ALA A 91 -1.81 -0.73 1.09
C ALA A 91 -3.05 0.16 1.37
N VAL A 92 -2.94 1.49 1.18
CA VAL A 92 -4.08 2.40 1.29
C VAL A 92 -5.16 2.07 0.26
N CYS A 93 -4.78 1.84 -1.01
CA CYS A 93 -5.74 1.43 -2.04
C CYS A 93 -6.41 0.09 -1.71
N ALA A 94 -5.68 -0.87 -1.14
CA ALA A 94 -6.28 -2.11 -0.65
C ALA A 94 -7.31 -1.84 0.44
N ALA A 95 -6.99 -0.97 1.43
CA ALA A 95 -7.91 -0.59 2.49
C ALA A 95 -9.19 0.08 1.95
N GLU A 96 -9.05 1.01 1.00
CA GLU A 96 -10.18 1.66 0.35
C GLU A 96 -11.08 0.67 -0.38
N LEU A 97 -10.51 -0.28 -1.11
CA LEU A 97 -11.27 -1.33 -1.79
C LEU A 97 -11.99 -2.25 -0.80
N ILE A 98 -11.34 -2.64 0.30
CA ILE A 98 -11.96 -3.47 1.34
C ILE A 98 -13.15 -2.76 1.97
N LEU A 99 -13.01 -1.47 2.28
CA LEU A 99 -14.02 -0.68 2.99
C LEU A 99 -15.18 -0.21 2.10
N ALA A 100 -14.90 0.18 0.86
CA ALA A 100 -15.85 0.90 0.01
C ALA A 100 -16.02 0.29 -1.40
N GLY A 101 -15.19 -0.66 -1.80
CA GLY A 101 -15.29 -1.32 -3.09
C GLY A 101 -16.53 -2.23 -3.20
N THR A 102 -17.11 -2.31 -4.40
CA THR A 102 -18.10 -3.35 -4.70
C THR A 102 -17.44 -4.73 -4.76
N ASP A 103 -18.21 -5.81 -4.63
CA ASP A 103 -17.66 -7.18 -4.71
C ASP A 103 -16.93 -7.41 -6.04
N ALA A 104 -17.46 -6.88 -7.15
CA ALA A 104 -16.81 -6.97 -8.46
C ALA A 104 -15.45 -6.24 -8.49
N GLN A 105 -15.34 -5.08 -7.84
CA GLN A 105 -14.07 -4.35 -7.72
C GLN A 105 -13.08 -5.10 -6.84
N LYS A 106 -13.52 -5.61 -5.68
CA LYS A 106 -12.69 -6.42 -4.78
C LYS A 106 -12.13 -7.64 -5.49
N GLN A 107 -12.98 -8.42 -6.16
CA GLN A 107 -12.57 -9.60 -6.95
C GLN A 107 -11.58 -9.25 -8.07
N LYS A 108 -11.74 -8.10 -8.68
CA LYS A 108 -10.90 -7.68 -9.81
C LYS A 108 -9.51 -7.20 -9.37
N TYR A 109 -9.41 -6.46 -8.28
CA TYR A 109 -8.19 -5.73 -7.94
C TYR A 109 -7.42 -6.31 -6.76
N LEU A 110 -8.09 -6.77 -5.68
CA LEU A 110 -7.41 -7.23 -4.47
C LEU A 110 -6.45 -8.40 -4.69
N PRO A 111 -6.76 -9.42 -5.53
CA PRO A 111 -5.80 -10.51 -5.77
C PRO A 111 -4.48 -10.05 -6.39
N ASN A 112 -4.52 -9.08 -7.30
CA ASN A 112 -3.33 -8.53 -7.93
C ASN A 112 -2.52 -7.66 -6.98
N ILE A 113 -3.18 -6.95 -6.05
CA ILE A 113 -2.51 -6.21 -4.97
C ILE A 113 -1.84 -7.22 -4.03
N ALA A 114 -2.57 -8.22 -3.54
CA ALA A 114 -2.09 -9.21 -2.59
C ALA A 114 -0.85 -9.95 -3.09
N SER A 115 -0.84 -10.32 -4.37
CA SER A 115 0.29 -11.01 -5.01
C SER A 115 1.46 -10.09 -5.38
N GLY A 116 1.31 -8.77 -5.22
CA GLY A 116 2.31 -7.79 -5.67
C GLY A 116 2.40 -7.65 -7.20
N ALA A 117 1.49 -8.28 -7.96
CA ALA A 117 1.48 -8.22 -9.42
C ALA A 117 1.05 -6.86 -9.97
N ALA A 118 0.33 -6.06 -9.18
CA ALA A 118 -0.06 -4.70 -9.52
C ALA A 118 0.25 -3.75 -8.37
N ILE A 119 0.71 -2.56 -8.74
CA ILE A 119 0.94 -1.44 -7.84
C ILE A 119 -0.15 -0.41 -8.09
N HIS A 120 -0.76 0.06 -7.01
CA HIS A 120 -1.83 1.04 -7.05
C HIS A 120 -1.45 2.25 -6.22
N THR A 121 -1.93 3.41 -6.65
CA THR A 121 -1.83 4.65 -5.89
C THR A 121 -3.17 5.37 -5.88
N TYR A 122 -3.31 6.32 -4.98
CA TYR A 122 -4.51 7.13 -4.83
C TYR A 122 -4.24 8.59 -5.21
N ALA A 123 -5.27 9.27 -5.72
CA ALA A 123 -5.20 10.65 -6.15
C ALA A 123 -6.33 11.45 -5.48
N ILE A 124 -6.02 12.10 -4.35
CA ILE A 124 -7.00 12.83 -3.52
C ILE A 124 -6.88 14.34 -3.70
N THR A 125 -5.68 14.89 -3.50
CA THR A 125 -5.45 16.34 -3.43
C THR A 125 -5.75 17.04 -4.75
N GLU A 126 -6.50 18.12 -4.68
CA GLU A 126 -6.82 18.99 -5.82
C GLU A 126 -6.18 20.38 -5.65
N PRO A 127 -6.23 21.27 -6.66
CA PRO A 127 -5.58 22.59 -6.61
C PRO A 127 -5.99 23.49 -5.45
N SER A 128 -7.16 23.25 -4.81
CA SER A 128 -7.57 23.97 -3.59
C SER A 128 -6.65 23.72 -2.39
N GLY A 129 -5.90 22.60 -2.41
CA GLY A 129 -5.02 22.17 -1.32
C GLY A 129 -5.74 21.77 -0.03
N ARG A 130 -7.05 21.60 -0.06
CA ARG A 130 -7.86 21.18 1.09
C ARG A 130 -7.75 19.68 1.30
N TRP A 131 -7.77 19.27 2.59
CA TRP A 131 -7.69 17.87 3.02
C TRP A 131 -9.02 17.33 3.57
N ASP A 132 -10.10 18.08 3.38
CA ASP A 132 -11.46 17.69 3.74
C ASP A 132 -12.26 17.28 2.48
N ARG A 133 -13.46 16.74 2.73
CA ARG A 133 -14.33 16.27 1.66
C ARG A 133 -14.72 17.37 0.66
N GLU A 134 -14.89 18.60 1.15
CA GLU A 134 -15.25 19.76 0.34
C GLU A 134 -14.12 20.20 -0.60
N GLY A 135 -12.88 19.74 -0.34
CA GLY A 135 -11.74 19.96 -1.23
C GLY A 135 -11.73 19.07 -2.48
N ILE A 136 -12.64 18.09 -2.58
CA ILE A 136 -12.79 17.21 -3.75
C ILE A 136 -13.89 17.79 -4.65
N GLU A 137 -13.48 18.52 -5.68
CA GLU A 137 -14.36 19.23 -6.60
C GLU A 137 -14.52 18.49 -7.95
N MET A 138 -13.59 17.58 -8.27
CA MET A 138 -13.61 16.80 -9.51
C MET A 138 -14.88 15.93 -9.55
N LYS A 139 -15.60 16.02 -10.66
CA LYS A 139 -16.83 15.28 -10.90
C LYS A 139 -16.60 14.13 -11.86
N ALA A 140 -17.18 12.98 -11.55
CA ALA A 140 -17.35 11.88 -12.49
C ALA A 140 -18.69 12.08 -13.22
N THR A 141 -18.64 12.36 -14.51
CA THR A 141 -19.84 12.55 -15.35
C THR A 141 -20.11 11.26 -16.11
N GLN A 142 -21.26 10.66 -15.89
CA GLN A 142 -21.64 9.43 -16.58
C GLN A 142 -21.91 9.68 -18.07
N ALA A 143 -21.32 8.84 -18.92
CA ALA A 143 -21.49 8.85 -20.37
C ALA A 143 -21.68 7.40 -20.87
N GLY A 144 -22.94 6.96 -20.92
CA GLY A 144 -23.27 5.54 -21.17
C GLY A 144 -22.79 4.64 -20.04
N ASP A 145 -22.00 3.65 -20.35
CA ASP A 145 -21.41 2.70 -19.38
C ASP A 145 -20.06 3.18 -18.82
N GLU A 146 -19.61 4.36 -19.19
CA GLU A 146 -18.32 4.94 -18.78
C GLU A 146 -18.52 6.19 -17.92
N TYR A 147 -17.45 6.64 -17.26
CA TYR A 147 -17.38 7.92 -16.58
C TYR A 147 -16.25 8.78 -17.14
N ILE A 148 -16.57 10.04 -17.42
CA ILE A 148 -15.60 11.04 -17.86
C ILE A 148 -15.14 11.82 -16.62
N LEU A 149 -13.83 11.86 -16.40
CA LEU A 149 -13.17 12.63 -15.36
C LEU A 149 -12.38 13.77 -16.01
N ASN A 150 -12.62 15.01 -15.57
CA ASN A 150 -11.88 16.19 -16.02
C ASN A 150 -11.43 16.98 -14.79
N GLY A 151 -10.11 17.13 -14.63
CA GLY A 151 -9.53 17.86 -13.52
C GLY A 151 -8.05 17.53 -13.33
N THR A 152 -7.49 18.06 -12.26
CA THR A 152 -6.09 17.85 -11.89
C THR A 152 -6.02 17.31 -10.47
N LYS A 153 -5.25 16.25 -10.27
CA LYS A 153 -4.86 15.77 -8.96
C LYS A 153 -3.39 16.08 -8.72
N LEU A 154 -3.06 16.48 -7.49
CA LEU A 154 -1.73 16.90 -7.08
C LEU A 154 -1.17 15.93 -6.04
N PHE A 155 0.16 15.85 -5.98
CA PHE A 155 0.88 15.06 -4.99
C PHE A 155 0.40 13.60 -4.93
N VAL A 156 0.22 13.00 -6.13
CA VAL A 156 -0.10 11.58 -6.24
C VAL A 156 1.16 10.80 -5.87
N PRO A 157 1.17 10.03 -4.76
CA PRO A 157 2.37 9.33 -4.33
C PRO A 157 2.73 8.21 -5.32
N ASP A 158 4.01 8.07 -5.59
CA ASP A 158 4.58 6.99 -6.42
C ASP A 158 3.88 6.82 -7.79
N ALA A 159 3.53 7.92 -8.47
CA ALA A 159 2.83 7.94 -9.76
C ALA A 159 3.79 7.94 -10.95
#